data_cfd5995e394dd007ffa2101a373b297c
#
_entry.id   cfd5995e394dd007ffa2101a373b297c
#
_cell.length_a   1.000
_cell.length_b   1.000
_cell.length_c   1.000
_cell.angle_alpha   90.00
_cell.angle_beta   90.00
_cell.angle_gamma   90.00
#
_symmetry.space_group_name_H-M   'P 1'
#
loop_
_entity.id
_entity.type
_entity.pdbx_description
1 polymer ?
#
loop_
_entity_poly.entity_id
_entity_poly.type
_entity_poly.pdbx_seq_one_letter_code
_entity_poly.pdbx_strand_id
1 'polypeptide(L)'
;MANAARDPYWLATVRRETLTFPDLADVIEDKCATCHMPLGKTELSADSKTALIFGDGFKNPGHDLHGLALDGVSCTLCHQIMSNNFGAPESFSGGYLIDLDTQMGERVNYGPFPVGKQPANLMQSASGFIPVMSSHVKESALCATCHTLYTPYIDNEGQIAGEFPEQTVYLEWLNSDFANTMSCQNCDLPAAEGQVPTSNMAGKPKGPFMQHYFVGGNAYMIQMLSQHWDDLQVTASSDQFKDTLSRIFDQLSTRTASVLIEEAQVTGSHLSVDVLVESQVGHKFPAGFPSRRAWLHLVVYDGNGSVIFDSGSYDQLGNISGNDNDLDASRYEAHYEVIEDPEQVQIY
;
A
#
# COMPACT_ATOMS: atom_id res chain seq x y z
N MET A 1 3.74 5.38 3.01
CA MET A 1 5.01 4.65 2.91
C MET A 1 6.02 5.10 3.97
N ALA A 2 6.31 6.37 4.17
CA ALA A 2 7.24 6.84 5.22
C ALA A 2 6.89 6.37 6.66
N ASN A 3 5.64 6.06 6.93
CA ASN A 3 5.20 5.53 8.24
C ASN A 3 5.05 4.00 8.26
N ALA A 4 5.53 3.28 7.25
CA ALA A 4 5.40 1.81 7.18
C ALA A 4 5.97 1.11 8.41
N ALA A 5 7.09 1.62 8.94
CA ALA A 5 7.75 1.09 10.14
C ALA A 5 7.06 1.44 11.46
N ARG A 6 6.07 2.35 11.43
CA ARG A 6 5.36 2.88 12.60
C ARG A 6 3.90 2.47 12.65
N ASP A 7 3.41 1.78 11.63
CA ASP A 7 2.03 1.30 11.56
C ASP A 7 1.75 0.32 12.71
N PRO A 8 0.86 0.67 13.65
CA PRO A 8 0.61 -0.15 14.82
C PRO A 8 -0.10 -1.46 14.49
N TYR A 9 -0.91 -1.51 13.41
CA TYR A 9 -1.55 -2.72 12.96
C TYR A 9 -0.51 -3.72 12.41
N TRP A 10 0.41 -3.24 11.57
CA TRP A 10 1.51 -4.06 11.07
C TRP A 10 2.39 -4.58 12.23
N LEU A 11 2.79 -3.71 13.15
CA LEU A 11 3.59 -4.10 14.32
C LEU A 11 2.89 -5.17 15.17
N ALA A 12 1.58 -5.02 15.38
CA ALA A 12 0.79 -6.01 16.12
C ALA A 12 0.72 -7.36 15.35
N THR A 13 0.57 -7.30 14.03
CA THR A 13 0.56 -8.51 13.19
C THR A 13 1.91 -9.24 13.25
N VAL A 14 3.03 -8.54 13.06
CA VAL A 14 4.38 -9.15 13.20
C VAL A 14 4.55 -9.75 14.59
N ARG A 15 4.11 -9.04 15.63
CA ARG A 15 4.20 -9.54 17.00
C ARG A 15 3.37 -10.81 17.21
N ARG A 16 2.17 -10.86 16.64
CA ARG A 16 1.34 -12.08 16.68
C ARG A 16 2.04 -13.25 15.99
N GLU A 17 2.59 -13.04 14.80
CA GLU A 17 3.28 -14.11 14.06
C GLU A 17 4.51 -14.62 14.80
N THR A 18 5.35 -13.74 15.35
CA THR A 18 6.54 -14.14 16.13
C THR A 18 6.20 -14.84 17.44
N LEU A 19 5.05 -14.57 18.04
CA LEU A 19 4.56 -15.28 19.23
C LEU A 19 3.94 -16.64 18.87
N THR A 20 3.32 -16.75 17.71
CA THR A 20 2.73 -18.00 17.21
C THR A 20 3.82 -18.97 16.75
N PHE A 21 4.88 -18.45 16.14
CA PHE A 21 5.98 -19.23 15.58
C PHE A 21 7.33 -18.76 16.15
N PRO A 22 7.59 -18.98 17.44
CA PRO A 22 8.78 -18.44 18.11
C PRO A 22 10.10 -18.95 17.52
N ASP A 23 10.14 -20.17 17.00
CA ASP A 23 11.33 -20.74 16.36
C ASP A 23 11.65 -20.11 14.99
N LEU A 24 10.70 -19.38 14.40
CA LEU A 24 10.84 -18.66 13.14
C LEU A 24 10.86 -17.14 13.32
N ALA A 25 10.87 -16.63 14.57
CA ALA A 25 10.72 -15.21 14.87
C ALA A 25 11.72 -14.35 14.10
N ASP A 26 13.00 -14.74 14.09
CA ASP A 26 14.06 -13.97 13.40
C ASP A 26 13.83 -13.92 11.88
N VAL A 27 13.37 -15.01 11.28
CA VAL A 27 13.07 -15.09 9.84
C VAL A 27 11.86 -14.22 9.49
N ILE A 28 10.83 -14.24 10.35
CA ILE A 28 9.62 -13.43 10.19
C ILE A 28 9.96 -11.95 10.28
N GLU A 29 10.71 -11.55 11.31
CA GLU A 29 11.10 -10.16 11.51
C GLU A 29 11.96 -9.65 10.36
N ASP A 30 12.94 -10.43 9.90
CA ASP A 30 13.81 -10.11 8.77
C ASP A 30 13.01 -9.91 7.48
N LYS A 31 12.07 -10.81 7.20
CA LYS A 31 11.20 -10.74 6.02
C LYS A 31 10.29 -9.52 6.07
N CYS A 32 9.65 -9.25 7.19
CA CYS A 32 8.79 -8.09 7.39
C CYS A 32 9.57 -6.77 7.27
N ALA A 33 10.79 -6.71 7.82
CA ALA A 33 11.65 -5.54 7.74
C ALA A 33 12.05 -5.19 6.30
N THR A 34 12.12 -6.17 5.40
CA THR A 34 12.50 -5.97 3.98
C THR A 34 11.61 -4.93 3.28
N CYS A 35 10.31 -4.88 3.57
CA CYS A 35 9.36 -3.94 2.95
C CYS A 35 8.97 -2.78 3.88
N HIS A 36 8.97 -2.98 5.20
CA HIS A 36 8.49 -1.98 6.16
C HIS A 36 9.60 -1.16 6.82
N MET A 37 10.81 -1.71 6.94
CA MET A 37 12.01 -1.05 7.45
C MET A 37 13.19 -1.19 6.48
N PRO A 38 12.98 -0.95 5.18
CA PRO A 38 13.91 -1.36 4.12
C PRO A 38 15.28 -0.69 4.20
N LEU A 39 15.39 0.53 4.72
CA LEU A 39 16.67 1.22 4.82
C LEU A 39 17.57 0.55 5.86
N GLY A 40 17.04 0.28 7.06
CA GLY A 40 17.76 -0.46 8.10
C GLY A 40 18.09 -1.88 7.66
N LYS A 41 17.14 -2.56 7.00
CA LYS A 41 17.35 -3.90 6.43
C LYS A 41 18.47 -3.91 5.38
N THR A 42 18.51 -2.93 4.49
CA THR A 42 19.54 -2.83 3.45
C THR A 42 20.94 -2.67 4.05
N GLU A 43 21.08 -1.82 5.07
CA GLU A 43 22.36 -1.63 5.76
C GLU A 43 22.84 -2.92 6.47
N LEU A 44 21.94 -3.64 7.16
CA LEU A 44 22.31 -4.93 7.78
C LEU A 44 22.63 -5.99 6.74
N SER A 45 21.96 -5.98 5.59
CA SER A 45 22.22 -6.94 4.50
C SER A 45 23.61 -6.77 3.90
N ALA A 46 24.15 -5.54 3.85
CA ALA A 46 25.51 -5.28 3.43
C ALA A 46 26.54 -6.02 4.30
N ASP A 47 26.25 -6.19 5.60
CA ASP A 47 27.05 -6.94 6.56
C ASP A 47 26.63 -8.43 6.69
N SER A 48 25.69 -8.92 5.88
CA SER A 48 25.11 -10.27 5.98
C SER A 48 24.47 -10.54 7.36
N LYS A 49 23.87 -9.51 7.98
CA LYS A 49 23.18 -9.60 9.27
C LYS A 49 21.68 -9.69 9.09
N THR A 50 21.02 -10.37 10.02
CA THR A 50 19.55 -10.47 10.10
C THR A 50 18.95 -9.21 10.71
N ALA A 51 17.87 -8.71 10.15
CA ALA A 51 17.15 -7.57 10.69
C ALA A 51 16.11 -8.03 11.72
N LEU A 52 16.30 -7.64 12.97
CA LEU A 52 15.30 -7.83 14.02
C LEU A 52 14.51 -6.53 14.24
N ILE A 53 13.22 -6.68 14.56
CA ILE A 53 12.31 -5.55 14.79
C ILE A 53 12.16 -5.26 16.28
N PHE A 54 11.93 -6.32 17.07
CA PHE A 54 11.66 -6.23 18.51
C PHE A 54 12.90 -6.55 19.36
N GLY A 55 12.78 -6.46 20.69
CA GLY A 55 13.88 -6.70 21.62
C GLY A 55 15.02 -5.72 21.42
N ASP A 56 16.19 -6.24 21.03
CA ASP A 56 17.38 -5.44 20.70
C ASP A 56 17.39 -4.99 19.22
N GLY A 57 16.31 -5.24 18.48
CA GLY A 57 16.16 -4.88 17.07
C GLY A 57 15.82 -3.41 16.82
N PHE A 58 15.34 -3.10 15.62
CA PHE A 58 15.12 -1.73 15.13
C PHE A 58 14.18 -0.88 15.98
N LYS A 59 13.25 -1.46 16.73
CA LYS A 59 12.38 -0.72 17.64
C LYS A 59 13.07 -0.29 18.94
N ASN A 60 14.24 -0.82 19.24
CA ASN A 60 15.04 -0.39 20.39
C ASN A 60 15.71 0.97 20.07
N PRO A 61 15.45 2.05 20.84
CA PRO A 61 16.10 3.35 20.63
C PRO A 61 17.63 3.31 20.75
N GLY A 62 18.18 2.29 21.42
CA GLY A 62 19.62 2.07 21.54
C GLY A 62 20.28 1.37 20.34
N HIS A 63 19.49 0.91 19.36
CA HIS A 63 20.00 0.28 18.16
C HIS A 63 20.55 1.35 17.18
N ASP A 64 21.79 1.16 16.68
CA ASP A 64 22.47 2.16 15.83
C ASP A 64 21.66 2.56 14.59
N LEU A 65 20.88 1.64 14.03
CA LEU A 65 20.04 1.88 12.85
C LEU A 65 18.57 2.22 13.18
N HIS A 66 18.22 2.46 14.45
CA HIS A 66 16.86 2.75 14.88
C HIS A 66 16.21 3.88 14.06
N GLY A 67 16.87 5.04 13.98
CA GLY A 67 16.34 6.18 13.23
C GLY A 67 16.19 5.90 11.73
N LEU A 68 17.15 5.21 11.13
CA LEU A 68 17.12 4.85 9.71
C LEU A 68 16.02 3.83 9.41
N ALA A 69 15.85 2.82 10.24
CA ALA A 69 14.80 1.80 10.08
C ALA A 69 13.40 2.39 10.25
N LEU A 70 13.23 3.31 11.21
CA LEU A 70 11.95 3.99 11.43
C LEU A 70 11.60 5.03 10.35
N ASP A 71 12.51 5.41 9.47
CA ASP A 71 12.18 6.25 8.30
C ASP A 71 11.30 5.51 7.27
N GLY A 72 11.15 4.21 7.44
CA GLY A 72 10.30 3.37 6.60
C GLY A 72 10.74 3.35 5.14
N VAL A 73 9.79 3.46 4.21
CA VAL A 73 10.07 3.54 2.78
C VAL A 73 10.31 5.00 2.40
N SER A 74 11.57 5.39 2.26
CA SER A 74 11.96 6.76 1.93
C SER A 74 12.53 6.90 0.51
N CYS A 75 12.89 8.13 0.14
CA CYS A 75 13.34 8.47 -1.22
C CYS A 75 14.49 7.60 -1.70
N THR A 76 15.51 7.44 -0.86
CA THR A 76 16.74 6.72 -1.23
C THR A 76 16.53 5.24 -1.48
N LEU A 77 15.48 4.62 -0.94
CA LEU A 77 15.16 3.25 -1.30
C LEU A 77 14.79 3.14 -2.78
N CYS A 78 13.63 3.71 -3.16
CA CYS A 78 13.08 3.58 -4.51
C CYS A 78 14.05 4.10 -5.58
N HIS A 79 14.77 5.18 -5.29
CA HIS A 79 15.69 5.79 -6.23
C HIS A 79 17.07 5.09 -6.34
N GLN A 80 17.33 4.04 -5.56
CA GLN A 80 18.51 3.18 -5.70
C GLN A 80 18.18 1.78 -6.24
N ILE A 81 16.91 1.35 -6.25
CA ILE A 81 16.52 0.05 -6.78
C ILE A 81 16.89 -0.05 -8.25
N MET A 82 17.64 -1.10 -8.60
CA MET A 82 18.02 -1.44 -9.97
C MET A 82 16.87 -2.18 -10.67
N SER A 83 16.77 -2.04 -11.99
CA SER A 83 15.69 -2.65 -12.79
C SER A 83 15.85 -4.15 -13.06
N ASN A 84 16.79 -4.82 -12.39
CA ASN A 84 17.04 -6.24 -12.59
C ASN A 84 15.80 -7.06 -12.20
N ASN A 85 15.42 -7.98 -13.05
CA ASN A 85 14.31 -8.91 -12.87
C ASN A 85 12.93 -8.26 -12.67
N PHE A 86 12.76 -6.99 -13.01
CA PHE A 86 11.49 -6.29 -12.84
C PHE A 86 10.33 -7.02 -13.51
N GLY A 87 9.27 -7.25 -12.74
CA GLY A 87 8.06 -7.96 -13.18
C GLY A 87 8.20 -9.49 -13.22
N ALA A 88 9.38 -10.04 -12.95
CA ALA A 88 9.58 -11.46 -12.77
C ALA A 88 9.44 -11.88 -11.29
N PRO A 89 9.10 -13.14 -11.00
CA PRO A 89 8.90 -13.63 -9.62
C PRO A 89 10.06 -13.32 -8.67
N GLU A 90 11.30 -13.31 -9.15
CA GLU A 90 12.50 -13.02 -8.37
C GLU A 90 12.54 -11.58 -7.84
N SER A 91 11.83 -10.67 -8.48
CA SER A 91 11.72 -9.27 -8.01
C SER A 91 10.65 -9.05 -6.97
N PHE A 92 9.72 -10.00 -6.81
CA PHE A 92 8.59 -9.90 -5.87
C PHE A 92 9.02 -10.18 -4.43
N SER A 93 8.10 -9.97 -3.49
CA SER A 93 8.30 -10.30 -2.08
C SER A 93 9.54 -9.64 -1.46
N GLY A 94 9.87 -8.41 -1.86
CA GLY A 94 11.05 -7.70 -1.40
C GLY A 94 12.34 -8.07 -2.16
N GLY A 95 12.23 -8.67 -3.35
CA GLY A 95 13.37 -9.09 -4.19
C GLY A 95 14.02 -7.96 -4.99
N TYR A 96 13.88 -6.71 -4.55
CA TYR A 96 14.58 -5.57 -5.15
C TYR A 96 16.10 -5.66 -4.91
N LEU A 97 16.86 -5.14 -5.85
CA LEU A 97 18.33 -5.10 -5.77
C LEU A 97 18.81 -3.66 -5.68
N ILE A 98 19.73 -3.43 -4.76
CA ILE A 98 20.46 -2.17 -4.58
C ILE A 98 21.98 -2.46 -4.68
N ASP A 99 22.71 -1.61 -5.38
CA ASP A 99 24.16 -1.71 -5.45
C ASP A 99 24.78 -1.33 -4.10
N LEU A 100 25.23 -2.34 -3.36
CA LEU A 100 25.88 -2.20 -2.06
C LEU A 100 27.42 -2.24 -2.16
N ASP A 101 27.95 -2.63 -3.33
CA ASP A 101 29.40 -2.77 -3.55
C ASP A 101 30.03 -1.40 -3.85
N THR A 102 29.29 -0.50 -4.49
CA THR A 102 29.77 0.85 -4.79
C THR A 102 29.80 1.71 -3.53
N GLN A 103 30.90 2.42 -3.33
CA GLN A 103 31.11 3.28 -2.15
C GLN A 103 30.16 4.47 -2.14
N MET A 104 29.84 4.95 -0.92
CA MET A 104 29.11 6.21 -0.76
C MET A 104 29.84 7.36 -1.46
N GLY A 105 29.07 8.21 -2.15
CA GLY A 105 29.61 9.29 -3.01
C GLY A 105 29.71 8.89 -4.49
N GLU A 106 29.75 7.59 -4.80
CA GLU A 106 29.77 7.05 -6.16
C GLU A 106 28.50 6.28 -6.52
N ARG A 107 27.62 6.01 -5.53
CA ARG A 107 26.33 5.34 -5.74
C ARG A 107 25.38 6.18 -6.60
N VAL A 108 24.55 5.50 -7.36
CA VAL A 108 23.59 6.12 -8.29
C VAL A 108 22.25 6.34 -7.62
N ASN A 109 21.64 7.49 -7.90
CA ASN A 109 20.21 7.73 -7.70
C ASN A 109 19.52 7.86 -9.05
N TYR A 110 18.58 6.96 -9.32
CA TYR A 110 17.81 6.95 -10.55
C TYR A 110 16.68 7.98 -10.48
N GLY A 111 16.49 8.72 -11.57
CA GLY A 111 15.42 9.71 -11.67
C GLY A 111 14.75 9.71 -13.05
N PRO A 112 13.55 10.31 -13.16
CA PRO A 112 12.78 10.27 -14.41
C PRO A 112 13.26 11.28 -15.46
N PHE A 113 14.20 12.15 -15.13
CA PHE A 113 14.62 13.27 -15.99
C PHE A 113 16.12 13.24 -16.30
N PRO A 114 16.53 13.69 -17.50
CA PRO A 114 17.93 13.89 -17.79
C PRO A 114 18.51 15.04 -16.93
N VAL A 115 19.72 14.85 -16.43
CA VAL A 115 20.42 15.84 -15.61
C VAL A 115 21.70 16.25 -16.34
N GLY A 116 21.87 17.55 -16.57
CA GLY A 116 23.09 18.10 -17.16
C GLY A 116 24.26 18.04 -16.18
N LYS A 117 25.49 18.09 -16.69
CA LYS A 117 26.72 17.92 -15.90
C LYS A 117 26.81 18.85 -14.67
N GLN A 118 26.49 20.14 -14.84
CA GLN A 118 26.59 21.12 -13.74
C GLN A 118 25.55 20.85 -12.63
N PRO A 119 24.22 20.69 -12.93
CA PRO A 119 23.26 20.25 -11.92
C PRO A 119 23.61 18.89 -11.29
N ALA A 120 24.13 17.93 -12.06
CA ALA A 120 24.52 16.64 -11.52
C ALA A 120 25.62 16.75 -10.44
N ASN A 121 26.62 17.56 -10.68
CA ASN A 121 27.70 17.80 -9.70
C ASN A 121 27.16 18.46 -8.41
N LEU A 122 26.22 19.41 -8.53
CA LEU A 122 25.58 20.02 -7.37
C LEU A 122 24.73 19.02 -6.57
N MET A 123 23.94 18.22 -7.28
CA MET A 123 23.13 17.16 -6.66
C MET A 123 24.00 16.12 -5.95
N GLN A 124 25.07 15.65 -6.59
CA GLN A 124 26.02 14.71 -6.00
C GLN A 124 26.71 15.31 -4.75
N SER A 125 27.16 16.56 -4.83
CA SER A 125 27.78 17.26 -3.70
C SER A 125 26.84 17.42 -2.50
N ALA A 126 25.53 17.58 -2.76
CA ALA A 126 24.52 17.78 -1.70
C ALA A 126 24.00 16.47 -1.14
N SER A 127 23.85 15.42 -1.96
CA SER A 127 23.19 14.17 -1.58
C SER A 127 24.14 12.99 -1.38
N GLY A 128 25.37 13.07 -1.91
CA GLY A 128 26.30 11.94 -1.96
C GLY A 128 25.98 10.93 -3.06
N PHE A 129 25.00 11.18 -3.94
CA PHE A 129 24.58 10.26 -5.01
C PHE A 129 24.77 10.89 -6.39
N ILE A 130 25.15 10.05 -7.36
CA ILE A 130 25.22 10.44 -8.77
C ILE A 130 23.82 10.33 -9.37
N PRO A 131 23.21 11.45 -9.81
CA PRO A 131 21.89 11.39 -10.43
C PRO A 131 21.97 10.83 -11.85
N VAL A 132 21.24 9.77 -12.11
CA VAL A 132 21.14 9.11 -13.43
C VAL A 132 19.70 9.04 -13.89
N MET A 133 19.44 9.42 -15.14
CA MET A 133 18.13 9.22 -15.73
C MET A 133 17.90 7.74 -16.03
N SER A 134 16.76 7.22 -15.57
CA SER A 134 16.30 5.90 -15.96
C SER A 134 14.78 5.84 -16.06
N SER A 135 14.26 5.12 -17.05
CA SER A 135 12.82 4.95 -17.27
C SER A 135 12.16 4.08 -16.22
N HIS A 136 12.89 3.13 -15.65
CA HIS A 136 12.34 2.12 -14.73
C HIS A 136 11.70 2.72 -13.46
N VAL A 137 12.08 3.93 -13.06
CA VAL A 137 11.42 4.62 -11.94
C VAL A 137 9.96 5.02 -12.24
N LYS A 138 9.53 4.89 -13.50
CA LYS A 138 8.14 5.12 -13.94
C LYS A 138 7.39 3.83 -14.25
N GLU A 139 8.01 2.68 -14.06
CA GLU A 139 7.43 1.37 -14.35
C GLU A 139 6.72 0.80 -13.12
N SER A 140 5.53 0.26 -13.31
CA SER A 140 4.75 -0.38 -12.23
C SER A 140 5.54 -1.50 -11.53
N ALA A 141 6.45 -2.14 -12.25
CA ALA A 141 7.30 -3.20 -11.72
C ALA A 141 8.23 -2.74 -10.58
N LEU A 142 8.56 -1.45 -10.48
CA LEU A 142 9.23 -0.90 -9.30
C LEU A 142 8.38 -1.08 -8.03
N CYS A 143 7.08 -0.80 -8.12
CA CYS A 143 6.16 -0.95 -6.99
C CYS A 143 5.92 -2.43 -6.67
N ALA A 144 5.93 -3.28 -7.69
CA ALA A 144 5.72 -4.73 -7.57
C ALA A 144 6.73 -5.41 -6.64
N THR A 145 7.92 -4.85 -6.49
CA THR A 145 8.97 -5.43 -5.63
C THR A 145 8.54 -5.59 -4.17
N CYS A 146 7.63 -4.73 -3.69
CA CYS A 146 7.05 -4.80 -2.35
C CYS A 146 5.53 -5.04 -2.37
N HIS A 147 4.82 -4.65 -3.45
CA HIS A 147 3.37 -4.78 -3.58
C HIS A 147 2.92 -6.03 -4.35
N THR A 148 3.81 -7.01 -4.51
CA THR A 148 3.51 -8.39 -4.87
C THR A 148 4.22 -9.27 -3.86
N LEU A 149 3.45 -9.87 -2.97
CA LEU A 149 3.98 -10.62 -1.83
C LEU A 149 3.38 -12.02 -1.80
N TYR A 150 4.26 -12.98 -1.83
CA TYR A 150 3.98 -14.38 -1.54
C TYR A 150 4.60 -14.73 -0.20
N THR A 151 3.77 -15.22 0.71
CA THR A 151 4.20 -15.60 2.07
C THR A 151 4.19 -17.11 2.20
N PRO A 152 5.32 -17.74 2.55
CA PRO A 152 5.35 -19.19 2.76
C PRO A 152 4.47 -19.57 3.95
N TYR A 153 3.77 -20.69 3.83
CA TYR A 153 3.06 -21.31 4.94
C TYR A 153 3.65 -22.69 5.25
N ILE A 154 3.58 -23.07 6.51
CA ILE A 154 4.14 -24.33 7.01
C ILE A 154 3.04 -25.36 7.24
N ASP A 155 3.39 -26.66 7.09
CA ASP A 155 2.55 -27.78 7.46
C ASP A 155 2.62 -28.09 8.97
N ASN A 156 1.93 -29.16 9.38
CA ASN A 156 1.92 -29.61 10.77
C ASN A 156 3.29 -30.13 11.24
N GLU A 157 4.17 -30.47 10.33
CA GLU A 157 5.54 -30.91 10.56
C GLU A 157 6.55 -29.76 10.60
N GLY A 158 6.09 -28.50 10.40
CA GLY A 158 6.93 -27.30 10.39
C GLY A 158 7.74 -27.10 9.11
N GLN A 159 7.37 -27.79 8.01
CA GLN A 159 8.03 -27.65 6.71
C GLN A 159 7.24 -26.66 5.83
N ILE A 160 7.94 -25.96 4.94
CA ILE A 160 7.27 -25.09 3.95
C ILE A 160 6.43 -25.96 3.01
N ALA A 161 5.11 -25.82 3.09
CA ALA A 161 4.15 -26.60 2.30
C ALA A 161 3.73 -25.86 1.01
N GLY A 162 3.98 -24.56 0.93
CA GLY A 162 3.66 -23.74 -0.23
C GLY A 162 3.76 -22.25 0.07
N GLU A 163 3.20 -21.44 -0.82
CA GLU A 163 3.15 -19.98 -0.68
C GLU A 163 1.71 -19.49 -0.82
N PHE A 164 1.35 -18.53 0.01
CA PHE A 164 0.07 -17.83 -0.04
C PHE A 164 0.26 -16.46 -0.72
N PRO A 165 -0.56 -16.10 -1.73
CA PRO A 165 -0.51 -14.80 -2.38
C PRO A 165 -1.14 -13.73 -1.48
N GLU A 166 -0.37 -13.19 -0.55
CA GLU A 166 -0.85 -12.23 0.44
C GLU A 166 -1.23 -10.88 -0.20
N GLN A 167 -0.44 -10.42 -1.18
CA GLN A 167 -0.73 -9.22 -1.96
C GLN A 167 -0.37 -9.47 -3.42
N THR A 168 -1.28 -9.17 -4.34
CA THR A 168 -1.09 -9.39 -5.77
C THR A 168 -1.41 -8.16 -6.62
N VAL A 169 -1.33 -6.97 -6.04
CA VAL A 169 -1.77 -5.70 -6.63
C VAL A 169 -1.16 -5.45 -8.02
N TYR A 170 0.12 -5.77 -8.21
CA TYR A 170 0.76 -5.63 -9.53
C TYR A 170 0.23 -6.64 -10.55
N LEU A 171 -0.01 -7.89 -10.14
CA LEU A 171 -0.56 -8.93 -11.02
C LEU A 171 -2.02 -8.63 -11.37
N GLU A 172 -2.79 -8.06 -10.46
CA GLU A 172 -4.13 -7.56 -10.71
C GLU A 172 -4.10 -6.44 -11.75
N TRP A 173 -3.19 -5.47 -11.59
CA TRP A 173 -2.98 -4.39 -12.55
C TRP A 173 -2.57 -4.90 -13.93
N LEU A 174 -1.70 -5.89 -14.03
CA LEU A 174 -1.31 -6.51 -15.31
C LEU A 174 -2.49 -7.11 -16.08
N ASN A 175 -3.55 -7.51 -15.36
CA ASN A 175 -4.77 -8.09 -15.95
C ASN A 175 -5.92 -7.08 -16.05
N SER A 176 -5.67 -5.80 -15.80
CA SER A 176 -6.66 -4.72 -15.93
C SER A 176 -6.53 -3.99 -17.26
N ASP A 177 -7.54 -3.22 -17.61
CA ASP A 177 -7.55 -2.34 -18.79
C ASP A 177 -6.49 -1.23 -18.71
N PHE A 178 -5.91 -1.00 -17.54
CA PHE A 178 -4.89 0.02 -17.31
C PHE A 178 -3.47 -0.44 -17.61
N ALA A 179 -3.20 -1.74 -17.71
CA ALA A 179 -1.85 -2.32 -17.83
C ALA A 179 -0.97 -1.68 -18.93
N ASN A 180 -1.58 -1.28 -20.06
CA ASN A 180 -0.87 -0.70 -21.21
C ASN A 180 -1.05 0.82 -21.33
N THR A 181 -1.77 1.44 -20.42
CA THR A 181 -2.17 2.86 -20.53
C THR A 181 -1.70 3.71 -19.36
N MET A 182 -1.70 3.16 -18.15
CA MET A 182 -1.39 3.87 -16.91
C MET A 182 -0.56 2.97 -15.98
N SER A 183 0.58 3.47 -15.53
CA SER A 183 1.37 2.79 -14.49
C SER A 183 0.83 3.11 -13.08
N CYS A 184 1.28 2.37 -12.07
CA CYS A 184 0.99 2.67 -10.66
C CYS A 184 1.32 4.12 -10.33
N GLN A 185 2.45 4.62 -10.83
CA GLN A 185 2.89 6.00 -10.60
C GLN A 185 1.94 7.05 -11.17
N ASN A 186 1.15 6.74 -12.20
CA ASN A 186 0.19 7.68 -12.77
C ASN A 186 -0.99 7.96 -11.84
N CYS A 187 -1.39 6.98 -11.04
CA CYS A 187 -2.50 7.10 -10.08
C CYS A 187 -1.99 7.52 -8.69
N ASP A 188 -0.95 6.85 -8.17
CA ASP A 188 -0.49 7.05 -6.80
C ASP A 188 0.41 8.28 -6.63
N LEU A 189 0.98 8.78 -7.73
CA LEU A 189 1.82 9.97 -7.80
C LEU A 189 1.25 10.96 -8.84
N PRO A 190 0.15 11.66 -8.53
CA PRO A 190 -0.47 12.55 -9.50
C PRO A 190 0.51 13.63 -10.00
N ALA A 191 0.42 13.95 -11.28
CA ALA A 191 1.27 14.97 -11.88
C ALA A 191 0.93 16.37 -11.33
N ALA A 192 1.96 17.17 -11.05
CA ALA A 192 1.79 18.58 -10.77
C ALA A 192 1.37 19.33 -12.05
N GLU A 193 0.64 20.41 -11.88
CA GLU A 193 0.24 21.26 -13.00
C GLU A 193 1.47 21.94 -13.63
N GLY A 194 1.56 21.86 -14.96
CA GLY A 194 2.61 22.52 -15.74
C GLY A 194 4.02 21.93 -15.53
N GLN A 195 5.01 22.77 -15.62
CA GLN A 195 6.41 22.43 -15.43
C GLN A 195 6.92 22.94 -14.08
N VAL A 196 7.60 22.08 -13.34
CA VAL A 196 8.09 22.36 -11.99
C VAL A 196 9.61 22.53 -12.00
N PRO A 197 10.17 23.57 -11.35
CA PRO A 197 11.60 23.65 -11.11
C PRO A 197 12.02 22.59 -10.07
N THR A 198 12.93 21.70 -10.46
CA THR A 198 13.44 20.66 -9.57
C THR A 198 14.54 21.16 -8.63
N SER A 199 15.01 22.38 -8.81
CA SER A 199 16.03 23.03 -7.99
C SER A 199 15.88 24.54 -8.08
N ASN A 200 16.09 25.23 -6.95
CA ASN A 200 16.17 26.70 -6.89
C ASN A 200 17.52 27.25 -7.42
N MET A 201 18.50 26.39 -7.57
CA MET A 201 19.88 26.80 -7.89
C MET A 201 20.23 26.64 -9.36
N ALA A 202 19.70 25.63 -10.03
CA ALA A 202 20.03 25.33 -11.42
C ALA A 202 19.02 24.38 -12.07
N GLY A 203 18.90 24.49 -13.38
CA GLY A 203 18.07 23.60 -14.19
C GLY A 203 16.83 24.29 -14.73
N LYS A 204 16.32 23.76 -15.85
CA LYS A 204 15.05 24.21 -16.43
C LYS A 204 13.89 23.48 -15.75
N PRO A 205 12.71 24.11 -15.61
CA PRO A 205 11.51 23.42 -15.18
C PRO A 205 11.25 22.17 -16.02
N LYS A 206 10.69 21.14 -15.39
CA LYS A 206 10.47 19.82 -15.99
C LYS A 206 9.01 19.38 -15.75
N GLY A 207 8.50 18.56 -16.66
CA GLY A 207 7.16 17.98 -16.56
C GLY A 207 6.96 16.83 -17.54
N PRO A 208 5.95 15.99 -17.26
CA PRO A 208 5.16 15.97 -16.04
C PRO A 208 6.00 15.64 -14.78
N PHE A 209 5.79 16.41 -13.71
CA PHE A 209 6.48 16.19 -12.43
C PHE A 209 5.52 15.49 -11.47
N MET A 210 5.87 14.27 -11.07
CA MET A 210 5.00 13.41 -10.24
C MET A 210 5.15 13.77 -8.76
N GLN A 211 4.02 14.03 -8.10
CA GLN A 211 3.96 14.36 -6.68
C GLN A 211 3.87 13.06 -5.85
N HIS A 212 4.76 12.89 -4.90
CA HIS A 212 4.88 11.66 -4.10
C HIS A 212 3.83 11.57 -2.99
N TYR A 213 2.54 11.61 -3.35
CA TYR A 213 1.44 11.56 -2.39
C TYR A 213 1.21 10.15 -1.87
N PHE A 214 1.37 9.12 -2.73
CA PHE A 214 1.13 7.73 -2.38
C PHE A 214 -0.21 7.52 -1.67
N VAL A 215 -1.27 8.01 -2.29
CA VAL A 215 -2.61 7.95 -1.74
C VAL A 215 -3.07 6.49 -1.71
N GLY A 216 -3.52 6.04 -0.55
CA GLY A 216 -4.15 4.72 -0.37
C GLY A 216 -5.55 4.85 0.21
N GLY A 217 -6.20 3.73 0.54
CA GLY A 217 -7.55 3.70 1.11
C GLY A 217 -7.61 3.70 2.65
N ASN A 218 -6.47 3.77 3.36
CA ASN A 218 -6.44 3.55 4.80
C ASN A 218 -6.48 4.85 5.62
N ALA A 219 -7.65 5.51 5.67
CA ALA A 219 -7.86 6.71 6.45
C ALA A 219 -7.74 6.43 7.97
N TYR A 220 -8.21 5.26 8.44
CA TYR A 220 -8.20 4.91 9.85
C TYR A 220 -6.78 4.87 10.44
N MET A 221 -5.84 4.20 9.78
CA MET A 221 -4.44 4.17 10.24
C MET A 221 -3.78 5.54 10.21
N ILE A 222 -4.10 6.38 9.23
CA ILE A 222 -3.58 7.76 9.17
C ILE A 222 -4.11 8.60 10.35
N GLN A 223 -5.38 8.42 10.73
CA GLN A 223 -5.94 9.06 11.93
C GLN A 223 -5.26 8.56 13.21
N MET A 224 -5.06 7.24 13.34
CA MET A 224 -4.38 6.63 14.49
C MET A 224 -2.94 7.14 14.62
N LEU A 225 -2.17 7.19 13.54
CA LEU A 225 -0.82 7.76 13.51
C LEU A 225 -0.83 9.24 13.94
N SER A 226 -1.84 10.02 13.51
CA SER A 226 -1.98 11.42 13.86
C SER A 226 -2.35 11.63 15.35
N GLN A 227 -3.19 10.77 15.91
CA GLN A 227 -3.64 10.85 17.30
C GLN A 227 -2.57 10.38 18.31
N HIS A 228 -1.71 9.45 17.89
CA HIS A 228 -0.66 8.84 18.69
C HIS A 228 0.75 9.17 18.17
N TRP A 229 0.91 10.37 17.63
CA TRP A 229 2.14 10.77 16.93
C TRP A 229 3.41 10.65 17.81
N ASP A 230 3.31 10.95 19.10
CA ASP A 230 4.42 10.89 20.05
C ASP A 230 4.76 9.45 20.42
N ASP A 231 3.78 8.65 20.82
CA ASP A 231 3.94 7.23 21.17
C ASP A 231 4.52 6.42 19.98
N LEU A 232 4.10 6.75 18.76
CA LEU A 232 4.52 6.10 17.53
C LEU A 232 5.77 6.75 16.90
N GLN A 233 6.30 7.79 17.53
CA GLN A 233 7.48 8.53 17.07
C GLN A 233 7.34 9.08 15.63
N VAL A 234 6.14 9.53 15.27
CA VAL A 234 5.86 10.05 13.94
C VAL A 234 6.34 11.49 13.82
N THR A 235 7.02 11.81 12.73
CA THR A 235 7.62 13.13 12.51
C THR A 235 6.75 14.06 11.67
N ALA A 236 5.66 13.55 11.04
CA ALA A 236 4.75 14.35 10.26
C ALA A 236 3.94 15.32 11.13
N SER A 237 3.69 16.53 10.62
CA SER A 237 2.85 17.53 11.29
C SER A 237 1.35 17.20 11.19
N SER A 238 0.55 17.80 12.07
CA SER A 238 -0.91 17.70 12.03
C SER A 238 -1.50 18.11 10.68
N ASP A 239 -0.93 19.13 10.02
CA ASP A 239 -1.43 19.60 8.73
C ASP A 239 -1.09 18.61 7.61
N GLN A 240 0.08 17.98 7.63
CA GLN A 240 0.43 16.90 6.69
C GLN A 240 -0.52 15.70 6.82
N PHE A 241 -0.95 15.35 8.04
CA PHE A 241 -1.95 14.31 8.26
C PHE A 241 -3.32 14.71 7.70
N LYS A 242 -3.78 15.94 7.96
CA LYS A 242 -5.05 16.46 7.41
C LYS A 242 -5.06 16.44 5.88
N ASP A 243 -3.98 16.91 5.27
CA ASP A 243 -3.82 16.89 3.82
C ASP A 243 -3.86 15.46 3.25
N THR A 244 -3.19 14.51 3.91
CA THR A 244 -3.20 13.11 3.51
C THR A 244 -4.61 12.52 3.62
N LEU A 245 -5.32 12.75 4.74
CA LEU A 245 -6.70 12.30 4.94
C LEU A 245 -7.65 12.89 3.88
N SER A 246 -7.52 14.19 3.59
CA SER A 246 -8.33 14.83 2.55
C SER A 246 -8.14 14.16 1.18
N ARG A 247 -6.89 13.84 0.82
CA ARG A 247 -6.59 13.13 -0.44
C ARG A 247 -7.14 11.70 -0.44
N ILE A 248 -7.08 10.99 0.69
CA ILE A 248 -7.64 9.64 0.81
C ILE A 248 -9.16 9.68 0.61
N PHE A 249 -9.87 10.59 1.28
CA PHE A 249 -11.31 10.72 1.13
C PHE A 249 -11.71 11.15 -0.30
N ASP A 250 -10.97 12.08 -0.92
CA ASP A 250 -11.18 12.44 -2.31
C ASP A 250 -10.98 11.23 -3.24
N GLN A 251 -9.92 10.47 -3.06
CA GLN A 251 -9.65 9.26 -3.85
C GLN A 251 -10.77 8.23 -3.71
N LEU A 252 -11.17 7.91 -2.47
CA LEU A 252 -12.20 6.92 -2.21
C LEU A 252 -13.56 7.34 -2.75
N SER A 253 -13.93 8.62 -2.63
CA SER A 253 -15.27 9.10 -3.02
C SER A 253 -15.42 9.43 -4.51
N THR A 254 -14.32 9.68 -5.24
CA THR A 254 -14.41 10.21 -6.61
C THR A 254 -13.66 9.42 -7.66
N ARG A 255 -12.73 8.52 -7.27
CA ARG A 255 -11.79 7.88 -8.19
C ARG A 255 -11.57 6.39 -7.95
N THR A 256 -12.35 5.78 -7.06
CA THR A 256 -12.15 4.37 -6.71
C THR A 256 -13.19 3.46 -7.35
N ALA A 257 -14.46 3.83 -7.23
CA ALA A 257 -15.56 3.12 -7.86
C ALA A 257 -16.73 4.06 -8.11
N SER A 258 -17.59 3.71 -9.07
CA SER A 258 -18.91 4.31 -9.25
C SER A 258 -20.00 3.29 -8.95
N VAL A 259 -21.13 3.76 -8.41
CA VAL A 259 -22.32 2.95 -8.15
C VAL A 259 -23.48 3.63 -8.83
N LEU A 260 -24.18 2.90 -9.70
CA LEU A 260 -25.31 3.40 -10.48
C LEU A 260 -26.50 2.44 -10.35
N ILE A 261 -27.71 3.00 -10.21
CA ILE A 261 -28.95 2.27 -10.40
C ILE A 261 -29.26 2.34 -11.90
N GLU A 262 -29.09 1.23 -12.62
CA GLU A 262 -29.36 1.17 -14.06
C GLU A 262 -30.85 1.04 -14.36
N GLU A 263 -31.55 0.21 -13.58
CA GLU A 263 -32.99 0.00 -13.74
C GLU A 263 -33.64 -0.16 -12.38
N ALA A 264 -34.85 0.36 -12.25
CA ALA A 264 -35.73 0.12 -11.11
C ALA A 264 -37.16 -0.08 -11.61
N GLN A 265 -37.71 -1.28 -11.44
CA GLN A 265 -39.01 -1.66 -11.96
C GLN A 265 -39.91 -2.23 -10.86
N VAL A 266 -41.15 -1.75 -10.80
CA VAL A 266 -42.16 -2.31 -9.92
C VAL A 266 -43.12 -3.18 -10.73
N THR A 267 -43.22 -4.46 -10.36
CA THR A 267 -44.17 -5.42 -10.98
C THR A 267 -45.03 -6.05 -9.89
N GLY A 268 -46.28 -5.65 -9.84
CA GLY A 268 -47.17 -6.06 -8.75
C GLY A 268 -46.72 -5.49 -7.40
N SER A 269 -46.34 -6.36 -6.49
CA SER A 269 -45.78 -6.01 -5.17
C SER A 269 -44.26 -6.13 -5.07
N HIS A 270 -43.57 -6.39 -6.17
CA HIS A 270 -42.15 -6.59 -6.19
C HIS A 270 -41.46 -5.39 -6.84
N LEU A 271 -40.39 -4.91 -6.20
CA LEU A 271 -39.44 -3.97 -6.74
C LEU A 271 -38.19 -4.74 -7.17
N SER A 272 -37.80 -4.62 -8.43
CA SER A 272 -36.50 -5.09 -8.96
C SER A 272 -35.59 -3.89 -9.19
N VAL A 273 -34.33 -3.96 -8.77
CA VAL A 273 -33.35 -2.89 -8.93
C VAL A 273 -32.05 -3.49 -9.44
N ASP A 274 -31.60 -2.99 -10.57
CA ASP A 274 -30.29 -3.36 -11.13
C ASP A 274 -29.26 -2.31 -10.71
N VAL A 275 -28.22 -2.77 -9.98
CA VAL A 275 -27.16 -1.93 -9.46
C VAL A 275 -25.85 -2.29 -10.16
N LEU A 276 -25.30 -1.32 -10.90
CA LEU A 276 -23.96 -1.45 -11.50
C LEU A 276 -22.91 -0.86 -10.54
N VAL A 277 -21.90 -1.66 -10.23
CA VAL A 277 -20.69 -1.23 -9.53
C VAL A 277 -19.53 -1.32 -10.49
N GLU A 278 -18.92 -0.18 -10.82
CA GLU A 278 -17.80 -0.09 -11.75
C GLU A 278 -16.54 0.31 -11.02
N SER A 279 -15.52 -0.55 -11.04
CA SER A 279 -14.19 -0.24 -10.48
C SER A 279 -13.45 0.74 -11.38
N GLN A 280 -12.90 1.80 -10.80
CA GLN A 280 -12.12 2.84 -11.48
C GLN A 280 -10.62 2.75 -11.18
N VAL A 281 -10.20 1.69 -10.47
CA VAL A 281 -8.80 1.43 -10.13
C VAL A 281 -8.23 0.28 -10.96
N GLY A 282 -6.91 0.32 -11.19
CA GLY A 282 -6.22 -0.68 -12.01
C GLY A 282 -5.94 -2.02 -11.31
N HIS A 283 -6.51 -2.25 -10.16
CA HIS A 283 -6.38 -3.48 -9.37
C HIS A 283 -7.74 -3.81 -8.74
N LYS A 284 -7.86 -4.91 -8.05
CA LYS A 284 -9.09 -5.23 -7.29
C LYS A 284 -9.39 -4.14 -6.26
N PHE A 285 -10.66 -4.00 -5.90
CA PHE A 285 -11.11 -3.13 -4.83
C PHE A 285 -12.02 -3.92 -3.88
N PRO A 286 -11.60 -4.07 -2.62
CA PRO A 286 -10.32 -3.67 -2.02
C PRO A 286 -9.13 -4.49 -2.56
N ALA A 287 -7.90 -4.00 -2.32
CA ALA A 287 -6.67 -4.67 -2.72
C ALA A 287 -5.60 -4.55 -1.63
N GLY A 288 -4.53 -5.33 -1.74
CA GLY A 288 -3.43 -5.40 -0.79
C GLY A 288 -3.70 -6.43 0.31
N PHE A 289 -3.51 -6.07 1.57
CA PHE A 289 -3.65 -7.00 2.69
C PHE A 289 -5.08 -7.53 2.83
N PRO A 290 -5.29 -8.85 3.03
CA PRO A 290 -6.61 -9.50 2.92
C PRO A 290 -7.68 -9.07 3.92
N SER A 291 -7.35 -8.32 4.97
CA SER A 291 -8.32 -7.87 5.98
C SER A 291 -9.21 -6.71 5.52
N ARG A 292 -8.99 -6.18 4.31
CA ARG A 292 -9.76 -5.05 3.79
C ARG A 292 -11.07 -5.54 3.17
N ARG A 293 -12.15 -4.80 3.43
CA ARG A 293 -13.47 -5.07 2.86
C ARG A 293 -14.05 -3.80 2.24
N ALA A 294 -14.81 -3.97 1.17
CA ALA A 294 -15.74 -3.00 0.64
C ALA A 294 -17.09 -3.69 0.45
N TRP A 295 -18.21 -3.04 0.78
CA TRP A 295 -19.53 -3.65 0.65
C TRP A 295 -20.55 -2.64 0.14
N LEU A 296 -21.68 -3.18 -0.37
CA LEU A 296 -22.81 -2.38 -0.78
C LEU A 296 -23.78 -2.20 0.40
N HIS A 297 -24.14 -0.95 0.66
CA HIS A 297 -25.23 -0.62 1.58
C HIS A 297 -26.42 -0.10 0.76
N LEU A 298 -27.46 -0.93 0.62
CA LEU A 298 -28.67 -0.62 -0.15
C LEU A 298 -29.85 -0.40 0.80
N VAL A 299 -30.44 0.79 0.75
CA VAL A 299 -31.62 1.16 1.52
C VAL A 299 -32.74 1.55 0.61
N VAL A 300 -33.96 0.95 0.79
CA VAL A 300 -35.15 1.29 0.07
C VAL A 300 -36.16 1.95 1.02
N TYR A 301 -36.69 3.10 0.61
CA TYR A 301 -37.68 3.86 1.36
C TYR A 301 -39.04 3.79 0.70
N ASP A 302 -40.12 3.80 1.50
CA ASP A 302 -41.47 4.01 1.01
C ASP A 302 -41.73 5.49 0.65
N GLY A 303 -42.91 5.79 0.11
CA GLY A 303 -43.31 7.15 -0.24
C GLY A 303 -43.43 8.12 0.96
N ASN A 304 -43.38 7.63 2.20
CA ASN A 304 -43.42 8.41 3.43
C ASN A 304 -42.00 8.58 4.04
N GLY A 305 -40.99 7.98 3.42
CA GLY A 305 -39.60 8.00 3.92
C GLY A 305 -39.31 6.92 4.98
N SER A 306 -40.17 5.93 5.17
CA SER A 306 -39.88 4.80 6.05
C SER A 306 -39.04 3.75 5.33
N VAL A 307 -38.04 3.20 6.01
CA VAL A 307 -37.19 2.11 5.47
C VAL A 307 -38.06 0.85 5.34
N ILE A 308 -38.10 0.26 4.15
CA ILE A 308 -38.79 -1.00 3.84
C ILE A 308 -37.84 -2.13 3.47
N PHE A 309 -36.59 -1.81 3.14
CA PHE A 309 -35.52 -2.77 2.93
C PHE A 309 -34.16 -2.11 3.28
N ASP A 310 -33.28 -2.84 3.96
CA ASP A 310 -31.97 -2.36 4.36
C ASP A 310 -30.99 -3.54 4.35
N SER A 311 -30.06 -3.57 3.41
CA SER A 311 -28.99 -4.57 3.28
C SER A 311 -27.64 -3.90 3.38
N GLY A 312 -26.75 -4.41 4.24
CA GLY A 312 -25.40 -3.87 4.43
C GLY A 312 -25.31 -2.73 5.44
N SER A 313 -26.33 -2.53 6.29
CA SER A 313 -26.23 -1.65 7.46
C SER A 313 -25.13 -2.16 8.42
N TYR A 314 -24.54 -1.25 9.18
CA TYR A 314 -23.43 -1.58 10.08
C TYR A 314 -23.56 -0.86 11.43
N ASP A 315 -23.00 -1.45 12.47
CA ASP A 315 -23.00 -0.89 13.81
C ASP A 315 -21.77 0.02 14.07
N GLN A 316 -21.67 0.56 15.28
CA GLN A 316 -20.57 1.44 15.67
C GLN A 316 -19.21 0.73 15.76
N LEU A 317 -19.19 -0.58 15.81
CA LEU A 317 -17.99 -1.42 15.83
C LEU A 317 -17.56 -1.83 14.41
N GLY A 318 -18.38 -1.53 13.39
CA GLY A 318 -18.14 -1.90 12.00
C GLY A 318 -18.65 -3.30 11.63
N ASN A 319 -19.43 -3.95 12.50
CA ASN A 319 -20.06 -5.23 12.17
C ASN A 319 -21.15 -4.99 11.13
N ILE A 320 -21.13 -5.73 10.04
CA ILE A 320 -22.10 -5.64 8.95
C ILE A 320 -23.28 -6.54 9.26
N SER A 321 -24.48 -5.98 9.26
CA SER A 321 -25.71 -6.75 9.48
C SER A 321 -25.87 -7.80 8.37
N GLY A 322 -26.19 -9.02 8.75
CA GLY A 322 -26.32 -10.15 7.83
C GLY A 322 -25.01 -10.84 7.45
N ASN A 323 -23.85 -10.29 7.85
CA ASN A 323 -22.56 -10.94 7.71
C ASN A 323 -22.06 -11.39 9.09
N ASP A 324 -22.06 -12.68 9.36
CA ASP A 324 -21.63 -13.26 10.63
C ASP A 324 -20.14 -13.66 10.65
N ASN A 325 -19.36 -13.38 9.60
CA ASN A 325 -17.90 -13.54 9.62
C ASN A 325 -17.23 -12.63 10.64
N ASP A 326 -17.80 -11.46 10.92
CA ASP A 326 -17.34 -10.57 11.98
C ASP A 326 -17.39 -11.22 13.37
N LEU A 327 -18.24 -12.23 13.53
CA LEU A 327 -18.46 -12.99 14.78
C LEU A 327 -17.84 -14.39 14.75
N ASP A 328 -17.68 -14.99 13.56
CA ASP A 328 -17.22 -16.38 13.38
C ASP A 328 -16.25 -16.48 12.21
N ALA A 329 -14.95 -16.44 12.54
CA ALA A 329 -13.85 -16.55 11.58
C ALA A 329 -13.78 -17.90 10.83
N SER A 330 -14.58 -18.90 11.21
CA SER A 330 -14.67 -20.19 10.48
C SER A 330 -15.60 -20.11 9.26
N ARG A 331 -16.38 -19.03 9.13
CA ARG A 331 -17.27 -18.78 8.01
C ARG A 331 -16.59 -17.95 6.92
N TYR A 332 -17.14 -17.98 5.73
CA TYR A 332 -16.71 -17.14 4.59
C TYR A 332 -17.80 -16.13 4.22
N GLU A 333 -17.40 -15.02 3.66
CA GLU A 333 -18.32 -14.03 3.12
C GLU A 333 -18.90 -14.55 1.80
N ALA A 334 -20.23 -14.65 1.73
CA ALA A 334 -20.91 -15.10 0.53
C ALA A 334 -20.99 -13.97 -0.51
N HIS A 335 -20.89 -14.33 -1.78
CA HIS A 335 -21.22 -13.43 -2.89
C HIS A 335 -22.60 -13.73 -3.42
N TYR A 336 -23.37 -12.68 -3.71
CA TYR A 336 -24.73 -12.75 -4.20
C TYR A 336 -24.85 -12.09 -5.57
N GLU A 337 -25.42 -12.79 -6.54
CA GLU A 337 -25.82 -12.20 -7.82
C GLU A 337 -27.16 -11.46 -7.69
N VAL A 338 -28.02 -11.92 -6.78
CA VAL A 338 -29.31 -11.31 -6.45
C VAL A 338 -29.46 -11.24 -4.93
N ILE A 339 -29.85 -10.09 -4.42
CA ILE A 339 -30.13 -9.86 -3.00
C ILE A 339 -31.64 -9.75 -2.82
N GLU A 340 -32.20 -10.67 -2.06
CA GLU A 340 -33.66 -10.74 -1.79
C GLU A 340 -33.99 -10.58 -0.29
N ASP A 341 -32.96 -10.68 0.57
CA ASP A 341 -33.07 -10.63 2.02
C ASP A 341 -32.12 -9.56 2.60
N PRO A 342 -32.52 -8.78 3.60
CA PRO A 342 -31.65 -7.84 4.31
C PRO A 342 -30.38 -8.46 4.88
N GLU A 343 -30.40 -9.76 5.20
CA GLU A 343 -29.22 -10.50 5.69
C GLU A 343 -28.25 -10.92 4.57
N GLN A 344 -28.61 -10.75 3.32
CA GLN A 344 -27.72 -10.95 2.17
C GLN A 344 -27.01 -9.62 1.88
N VAL A 345 -25.68 -9.60 1.99
CA VAL A 345 -24.85 -8.41 1.74
C VAL A 345 -23.77 -8.73 0.73
N GLN A 346 -23.67 -7.91 -0.31
CA GLN A 346 -22.56 -8.06 -1.26
C GLN A 346 -21.30 -7.41 -0.70
N ILE A 347 -20.30 -8.24 -0.39
CA ILE A 347 -19.01 -7.82 0.16
C ILE A 347 -17.89 -8.21 -0.82
N TYR A 348 -16.92 -7.34 -0.95
CA TYR A 348 -15.72 -7.49 -1.80
C TYR A 348 -14.45 -7.46 -0.97
#